data_de5419540efe1fae20d90951221ef2db
#
_entry.id   de5419540efe1fae20d90951221ef2db
#
_cell.length_a   1.000
_cell.length_b   1.000
_cell.length_c   1.000
_cell.angle_alpha   90.00
_cell.angle_beta   90.00
_cell.angle_gamma   90.00
#
_symmetry.space_group_name_H-M   'P 1'
#
loop_
_entity.id
_entity.type
_entity.pdbx_description
1 polymer ?
#
loop_
_entity_poly.entity_id
_entity_poly.type
_entity_poly.pdbx_seq_one_letter_code
_entity_poly.pdbx_strand_id
1 'polypeptide(L)'
;MKTERFSNVAAMALLCIVPRVGRVARLVCLLGLAWLAVAGGRATTYNIGVRAHATASSEKEPASNAVDGRIRVNGSGAWVSASTVTFWGVIDYPWIQLDWDESVVVSKVLLYDIPGEQSHTAGGELVFDDGSRVLVRAIPDNGAPCVVEFPAKRTRSLRFEVTDGNGSNLGLSEIEVYGPPSDCLTAVDPYIETTRGRYFFFATGSQPFGMISAAPLTRNKNQGGGGYNYNDNVVLGFPQVHAWMLSGLCLMPTTGSVDAGAGESAWKSAFSHDGEIVQPAYHRLFLDRYNVWVEQTNTDRASLYRMTFTEADDAAILLNLGGYVGTSTMVNAHVTKVEGSRIAGYFDTTGRLWGGPDVVRMFFAAEFSRPFDALRPFGAMADSLVADTKATPRNEGMSYSDAPVAGVSACYKVEAGEQLMLKMAVSYTGLDNAERNLGEIEGFDFDATRAASQREWNDMLGRIDVSGGTEADRVKFYTDLWHTMLGRHKLDDRSGDYPDYTRGGRPDGKHVRGARLVVRHLDGPFHMYNSDALWLSQWNLNIMWGLAYPDVLDDFAASFL
;
A
#
# COMPACT_ATOMS: atom_id res chain seq x y z
N MET A 1 34.45 -10.99 4.31
CA MET A 1 35.01 -9.90 3.51
C MET A 1 36.33 -10.33 2.84
N LYS A 2 36.34 -11.48 2.13
CA LYS A 2 37.52 -11.97 1.38
C LYS A 2 37.20 -12.84 0.13
N THR A 3 35.93 -12.90 -0.30
CA THR A 3 35.50 -13.76 -1.44
C THR A 3 35.04 -12.97 -2.69
N GLU A 4 34.82 -11.68 -2.62
CA GLU A 4 34.34 -10.89 -3.80
C GLU A 4 35.43 -10.25 -4.67
N ARG A 5 36.69 -10.28 -4.24
CA ARG A 5 37.79 -9.71 -5.06
C ARG A 5 38.34 -10.65 -6.14
N PHE A 6 37.93 -11.91 -6.17
CA PHE A 6 38.44 -12.87 -7.14
C PHE A 6 37.68 -12.94 -8.46
N SER A 7 36.44 -12.50 -8.55
CA SER A 7 35.66 -12.55 -9.80
C SER A 7 36.05 -11.47 -10.83
N ASN A 8 36.40 -10.28 -10.35
CA ASN A 8 36.76 -9.16 -11.24
C ASN A 8 38.17 -9.26 -11.82
N VAL A 9 39.08 -9.96 -11.16
CA VAL A 9 40.45 -10.18 -11.65
C VAL A 9 40.49 -11.24 -12.77
N ALA A 10 39.61 -12.24 -12.70
CA ALA A 10 39.53 -13.27 -13.76
C ALA A 10 38.95 -12.72 -15.07
N ALA A 11 37.99 -11.78 -15.01
CA ALA A 11 37.42 -11.15 -16.20
C ALA A 11 38.43 -10.20 -16.89
N MET A 12 39.25 -9.48 -16.12
CA MET A 12 40.32 -8.62 -16.68
C MET A 12 41.51 -9.43 -17.23
N ALA A 13 41.81 -10.59 -16.63
CA ALA A 13 42.93 -11.45 -17.11
C ALA A 13 42.60 -12.14 -18.44
N LEU A 14 41.35 -12.49 -18.73
CA LEU A 14 40.95 -13.07 -20.03
C LEU A 14 41.04 -12.10 -21.20
N LEU A 15 40.93 -10.79 -20.95
CA LEU A 15 41.05 -9.75 -21.98
C LEU A 15 42.50 -9.47 -22.41
N CYS A 16 43.48 -9.87 -21.60
CA CYS A 16 44.90 -9.65 -21.86
C CYS A 16 45.62 -10.84 -22.56
N ILE A 17 45.01 -12.03 -22.69
CA ILE A 17 45.70 -13.26 -23.12
C ILE A 17 45.44 -13.60 -24.62
N VAL A 18 44.56 -12.95 -25.32
CA VAL A 18 44.27 -13.30 -26.74
C VAL A 18 44.54 -12.10 -27.70
N PRO A 19 45.78 -11.96 -28.20
CA PRO A 19 46.10 -10.82 -29.10
C PRO A 19 45.67 -11.02 -30.56
N ARG A 20 44.96 -12.06 -30.96
CA ARG A 20 44.66 -12.39 -32.37
C ARG A 20 43.25 -12.86 -32.68
N VAL A 21 42.24 -12.40 -31.97
CA VAL A 21 40.85 -12.65 -32.37
C VAL A 21 40.36 -11.48 -33.21
N GLY A 22 39.88 -11.77 -34.42
CA GLY A 22 39.43 -10.76 -35.39
C GLY A 22 38.27 -9.89 -34.86
N ARG A 23 38.10 -8.70 -35.45
CA ARG A 23 37.09 -7.71 -35.03
C ARG A 23 35.66 -8.28 -34.85
N VAL A 24 35.31 -9.28 -35.66
CA VAL A 24 33.99 -9.92 -35.59
C VAL A 24 33.81 -10.77 -34.30
N ALA A 25 34.87 -11.51 -33.91
CA ALA A 25 34.82 -12.31 -32.68
C ALA A 25 34.82 -11.44 -31.41
N ARG A 26 35.45 -10.24 -31.46
CA ARG A 26 35.35 -9.24 -30.37
C ARG A 26 33.95 -8.63 -30.30
N LEU A 27 33.28 -8.42 -31.42
CA LEU A 27 31.90 -7.91 -31.46
C LEU A 27 30.92 -8.96 -30.92
N VAL A 28 31.13 -10.24 -31.24
CA VAL A 28 30.30 -11.33 -30.74
C VAL A 28 30.52 -11.56 -29.24
N CYS A 29 31.74 -11.45 -28.71
CA CYS A 29 32.03 -11.49 -27.29
C CYS A 29 31.48 -10.28 -26.54
N LEU A 30 31.54 -9.07 -27.11
CA LEU A 30 30.97 -7.87 -26.51
C LEU A 30 29.46 -7.86 -26.57
N LEU A 31 28.85 -8.39 -27.64
CA LEU A 31 27.41 -8.59 -27.73
C LEU A 31 26.94 -9.71 -26.80
N GLY A 32 27.70 -10.79 -26.65
CA GLY A 32 27.42 -11.86 -25.69
C GLY A 32 27.55 -11.40 -24.23
N LEU A 33 28.53 -10.56 -23.91
CA LEU A 33 28.68 -9.94 -22.59
C LEU A 33 27.62 -8.86 -22.33
N ALA A 34 27.20 -8.11 -23.36
CA ALA A 34 26.07 -7.20 -23.26
C ALA A 34 24.74 -7.95 -23.09
N TRP A 35 24.59 -9.13 -23.69
CA TRP A 35 23.43 -10.02 -23.47
C TRP A 35 23.42 -10.63 -22.06
N LEU A 36 24.57 -10.96 -21.50
CA LEU A 36 24.68 -11.45 -20.11
C LEU A 36 24.47 -10.32 -19.08
N ALA A 37 24.73 -9.07 -19.45
CA ALA A 37 24.47 -7.92 -18.58
C ALA A 37 23.00 -7.43 -18.62
N VAL A 38 22.22 -7.84 -19.61
CA VAL A 38 20.77 -7.54 -19.71
C VAL A 38 19.89 -8.57 -18.97
N ALA A 39 20.48 -9.70 -18.55
CA ALA A 39 19.74 -10.82 -17.92
C ALA A 39 19.55 -10.70 -16.39
N GLY A 40 19.69 -9.51 -15.80
CA GLY A 40 19.62 -9.31 -14.36
C GLY A 40 18.58 -8.30 -13.87
N GLY A 41 17.56 -7.95 -14.67
CA GLY A 41 16.47 -7.11 -14.21
C GLY A 41 15.62 -7.87 -13.18
N ARG A 42 15.60 -7.43 -11.91
CA ARG A 42 14.64 -7.95 -10.94
C ARG A 42 13.23 -7.63 -11.42
N ALA A 43 12.33 -8.58 -11.21
CA ALA A 43 10.91 -8.37 -11.43
C ALA A 43 10.37 -7.23 -10.56
N THR A 44 9.27 -6.62 -10.96
CA THR A 44 8.50 -5.69 -10.13
C THR A 44 8.27 -6.30 -8.75
N THR A 45 8.23 -5.46 -7.73
CA THR A 45 8.02 -5.87 -6.35
C THR A 45 6.58 -6.29 -6.07
N TYR A 46 5.67 -6.17 -7.03
CA TYR A 46 4.27 -6.56 -6.87
C TYR A 46 3.79 -7.50 -7.97
N ASN A 47 2.88 -8.38 -7.62
CA ASN A 47 2.24 -9.33 -8.52
C ASN A 47 1.21 -8.61 -9.42
N ILE A 48 1.49 -8.49 -10.72
CA ILE A 48 0.56 -7.92 -11.69
C ILE A 48 -0.49 -8.93 -12.17
N GLY A 49 -0.34 -10.22 -11.85
CA GLY A 49 -1.30 -11.27 -12.14
C GLY A 49 -2.68 -11.01 -11.54
N VAL A 50 -2.72 -10.46 -10.33
CA VAL A 50 -3.98 -10.11 -9.62
C VAL A 50 -4.81 -9.02 -10.32
N ARG A 51 -4.27 -8.37 -11.34
CA ARG A 51 -4.97 -7.38 -12.18
C ARG A 51 -5.45 -7.97 -13.51
N ALA A 52 -5.13 -9.23 -13.77
CA ALA A 52 -5.54 -9.90 -15.00
C ALA A 52 -6.96 -10.44 -14.90
N HIS A 53 -7.64 -10.45 -16.01
CA HIS A 53 -8.86 -11.22 -16.18
C HIS A 53 -8.48 -12.65 -16.58
N ALA A 54 -8.77 -13.61 -15.71
CA ALA A 54 -8.40 -15.01 -15.94
C ALA A 54 -9.54 -15.78 -16.63
N THR A 55 -9.18 -16.58 -17.64
CA THR A 55 -10.06 -17.55 -18.31
C THR A 55 -9.34 -18.88 -18.45
N ALA A 56 -10.08 -19.98 -18.56
CA ALA A 56 -9.47 -21.30 -18.71
C ALA A 56 -10.20 -22.16 -19.76
N SER A 57 -9.52 -23.22 -20.25
CA SER A 57 -10.11 -24.19 -21.18
C SER A 57 -11.31 -24.93 -20.58
N SER A 58 -11.29 -25.13 -19.26
CA SER A 58 -12.37 -25.71 -18.48
C SER A 58 -12.23 -25.34 -17.00
N GLU A 59 -13.35 -25.31 -16.30
CA GLU A 59 -13.41 -24.91 -14.90
C GLU A 59 -14.34 -25.88 -14.13
N LYS A 60 -13.76 -26.57 -13.15
CA LYS A 60 -14.50 -27.18 -12.03
C LYS A 60 -14.53 -26.18 -10.88
N GLU A 61 -13.42 -25.47 -10.68
CA GLU A 61 -13.27 -24.31 -9.81
C GLU A 61 -12.77 -23.13 -10.68
N PRO A 62 -13.19 -21.89 -10.41
CA PRO A 62 -12.95 -20.73 -11.27
C PRO A 62 -11.49 -20.43 -11.56
N ALA A 63 -11.18 -20.01 -12.80
CA ALA A 63 -9.85 -19.55 -13.19
C ALA A 63 -9.37 -18.32 -12.38
N SER A 64 -10.30 -17.46 -11.98
CA SER A 64 -10.01 -16.27 -11.17
C SER A 64 -9.36 -16.60 -9.81
N ASN A 65 -9.55 -17.81 -9.31
CA ASN A 65 -8.92 -18.25 -8.06
C ASN A 65 -7.39 -18.35 -8.18
N ALA A 66 -6.85 -18.60 -9.39
CA ALA A 66 -5.40 -18.70 -9.60
C ALA A 66 -4.70 -17.33 -9.75
N VAL A 67 -5.42 -16.23 -9.63
CA VAL A 67 -4.88 -14.85 -9.69
C VAL A 67 -5.48 -13.97 -8.60
N ASP A 68 -6.00 -14.56 -7.55
CA ASP A 68 -6.63 -13.82 -6.46
C ASP A 68 -5.60 -13.29 -5.42
N GLY A 69 -4.32 -13.60 -5.61
CA GLY A 69 -3.21 -13.22 -4.73
C GLY A 69 -3.15 -14.09 -3.47
N ARG A 70 -3.74 -15.28 -3.46
CA ARG A 70 -3.83 -16.15 -2.29
C ARG A 70 -3.34 -17.55 -2.61
N ILE A 71 -2.17 -17.91 -2.10
CA ILE A 71 -1.63 -19.27 -2.22
C ILE A 71 -2.40 -20.19 -1.28
N ARG A 72 -3.06 -21.21 -1.83
CA ARG A 72 -3.87 -22.16 -1.07
C ARG A 72 -3.07 -23.42 -0.77
N VAL A 73 -3.05 -23.79 0.49
CA VAL A 73 -2.31 -24.99 0.94
C VAL A 73 -3.21 -26.24 1.08
N ASN A 74 -4.51 -26.13 0.83
CA ASN A 74 -5.49 -27.18 1.06
C ASN A 74 -6.49 -27.41 -0.09
N GLY A 75 -6.16 -26.95 -1.29
CA GLY A 75 -6.93 -27.15 -2.51
C GLY A 75 -8.22 -26.34 -2.66
N SER A 76 -8.73 -25.74 -1.60
CA SER A 76 -9.92 -24.89 -1.66
C SER A 76 -9.57 -23.50 -2.17
N GLY A 77 -10.29 -22.98 -3.19
CA GLY A 77 -10.06 -21.65 -3.76
C GLY A 77 -8.86 -21.60 -4.73
N ALA A 78 -8.54 -22.68 -5.39
CA ALA A 78 -7.62 -22.77 -6.53
C ALA A 78 -8.40 -22.82 -7.83
N TRP A 79 -7.77 -22.55 -8.98
CA TRP A 79 -8.31 -22.97 -10.26
C TRP A 79 -8.15 -24.47 -10.40
N VAL A 80 -9.24 -25.17 -10.75
CA VAL A 80 -9.27 -26.60 -11.00
C VAL A 80 -9.99 -26.83 -12.33
N SER A 81 -9.34 -27.51 -13.27
CA SER A 81 -9.97 -27.87 -14.55
C SER A 81 -11.08 -28.92 -14.34
N ALA A 82 -12.01 -29.00 -15.28
CA ALA A 82 -12.88 -30.16 -15.41
C ALA A 82 -12.04 -31.43 -15.68
N SER A 83 -12.68 -32.60 -15.65
CA SER A 83 -11.94 -33.86 -15.87
C SER A 83 -11.12 -33.81 -17.15
N THR A 84 -9.78 -33.98 -16.98
CA THR A 84 -8.80 -34.02 -18.06
C THR A 84 -8.62 -35.41 -18.65
N VAL A 85 -9.25 -36.43 -18.06
CA VAL A 85 -9.18 -37.82 -18.56
C VAL A 85 -10.36 -38.08 -19.52
N THR A 86 -10.05 -38.33 -20.78
CA THR A 86 -11.06 -38.71 -21.78
C THR A 86 -11.59 -40.13 -21.52
N PHE A 87 -12.72 -40.49 -22.15
CA PHE A 87 -13.28 -41.83 -22.07
C PHE A 87 -12.29 -42.95 -22.48
N TRP A 88 -11.28 -42.61 -23.26
CA TRP A 88 -10.24 -43.53 -23.72
C TRP A 88 -8.98 -43.52 -22.84
N GLY A 89 -8.97 -42.80 -21.71
CA GLY A 89 -7.82 -42.70 -20.81
C GLY A 89 -6.70 -41.77 -21.32
N VAL A 90 -6.97 -40.98 -22.35
CA VAL A 90 -6.03 -39.96 -22.84
C VAL A 90 -6.22 -38.70 -22.02
N ILE A 91 -5.11 -38.09 -21.58
CA ILE A 91 -5.13 -36.79 -20.87
C ILE A 91 -5.29 -35.68 -21.92
N ASP A 92 -6.33 -34.85 -21.76
CA ASP A 92 -6.54 -33.61 -22.49
C ASP A 92 -6.10 -32.47 -21.59
N TYR A 93 -4.89 -31.97 -21.81
CA TYR A 93 -4.26 -31.00 -20.94
C TYR A 93 -4.95 -29.64 -21.00
N PRO A 94 -5.29 -29.05 -19.83
CA PRO A 94 -5.96 -27.76 -19.78
C PRO A 94 -5.00 -26.60 -19.96
N TRP A 95 -5.56 -25.42 -20.16
CA TRP A 95 -4.83 -24.16 -20.14
C TRP A 95 -5.59 -23.11 -19.32
N ILE A 96 -4.85 -22.12 -18.79
CA ILE A 96 -5.36 -20.90 -18.17
C ILE A 96 -4.71 -19.69 -18.83
N GLN A 97 -5.49 -18.65 -19.11
CA GLN A 97 -5.04 -17.42 -19.75
C GLN A 97 -5.35 -16.21 -18.87
N LEU A 98 -4.40 -15.33 -18.80
CA LEU A 98 -4.46 -14.03 -18.13
C LEU A 98 -4.47 -12.94 -19.18
N ASP A 99 -5.47 -12.06 -19.17
CA ASP A 99 -5.60 -10.92 -20.08
C ASP A 99 -5.58 -9.61 -19.27
N TRP A 100 -4.84 -8.61 -19.74
CA TRP A 100 -4.77 -7.28 -19.15
C TRP A 100 -5.41 -6.24 -20.08
N ASP A 101 -6.10 -5.25 -19.51
CA ASP A 101 -6.70 -4.14 -20.25
C ASP A 101 -5.65 -3.35 -21.02
N GLU A 102 -4.46 -3.23 -20.46
CA GLU A 102 -3.31 -2.56 -21.05
C GLU A 102 -2.13 -3.52 -21.25
N SER A 103 -1.21 -3.14 -22.17
CA SER A 103 0.01 -3.90 -22.38
C SER A 103 0.94 -3.80 -21.17
N VAL A 104 1.30 -4.93 -20.60
CA VAL A 104 2.22 -5.07 -19.46
C VAL A 104 3.59 -5.56 -19.91
N VAL A 105 4.60 -5.37 -19.09
CA VAL A 105 5.93 -5.96 -19.30
C VAL A 105 6.13 -7.07 -18.27
N VAL A 106 6.43 -8.28 -18.72
CA VAL A 106 6.60 -9.48 -17.90
C VAL A 106 8.01 -10.02 -18.07
N SER A 107 8.65 -10.40 -16.97
CA SER A 107 9.98 -11.04 -17.00
C SER A 107 10.12 -12.22 -16.04
N LYS A 108 9.11 -12.43 -15.18
CA LYS A 108 9.11 -13.54 -14.22
C LYS A 108 7.67 -13.98 -13.94
N VAL A 109 7.45 -15.28 -13.87
CA VAL A 109 6.19 -15.90 -13.45
C VAL A 109 6.49 -16.94 -12.37
N LEU A 110 5.68 -16.97 -11.33
CA LEU A 110 5.65 -18.01 -10.33
C LEU A 110 4.37 -18.82 -10.49
N LEU A 111 4.49 -20.14 -10.52
CA LEU A 111 3.35 -21.05 -10.59
C LEU A 111 3.35 -21.93 -9.34
N TYR A 112 2.20 -22.03 -8.71
CA TYR A 112 2.01 -22.81 -7.51
C TYR A 112 1.00 -23.93 -7.79
N ASP A 113 1.42 -25.19 -7.65
CA ASP A 113 0.50 -26.32 -7.69
C ASP A 113 -0.37 -26.38 -6.44
N ILE A 114 -1.42 -27.19 -6.48
CA ILE A 114 -2.32 -27.46 -5.35
C ILE A 114 -1.68 -28.57 -4.50
N PRO A 115 -1.16 -28.28 -3.30
CA PRO A 115 -0.40 -29.25 -2.53
C PRO A 115 -1.30 -30.37 -1.99
N GLY A 116 -0.79 -31.62 -2.06
CA GLY A 116 -1.45 -32.79 -1.46
C GLY A 116 -2.67 -33.30 -2.21
N GLU A 117 -2.98 -32.78 -3.39
CA GLU A 117 -4.03 -33.26 -4.27
C GLU A 117 -3.61 -34.54 -5.03
N GLN A 118 -4.59 -35.33 -5.44
CA GLN A 118 -4.35 -36.53 -6.27
C GLN A 118 -3.98 -36.18 -7.70
N SER A 119 -4.16 -34.94 -8.09
CA SER A 119 -3.85 -34.38 -9.41
C SER A 119 -2.72 -33.38 -9.25
N HIS A 120 -1.68 -33.52 -10.04
CA HIS A 120 -0.48 -32.68 -9.99
C HIS A 120 -0.20 -32.08 -11.35
N THR A 121 -0.13 -30.77 -11.44
CA THR A 121 0.32 -30.02 -12.62
C THR A 121 1.83 -29.92 -12.60
N ALA A 122 2.52 -30.76 -13.38
CA ALA A 122 3.97 -30.92 -13.29
C ALA A 122 4.75 -29.95 -14.20
N GLY A 123 4.15 -29.45 -15.28
CA GLY A 123 4.83 -28.55 -16.22
C GLY A 123 3.99 -28.14 -17.40
N GLY A 124 4.55 -27.26 -18.24
CA GLY A 124 3.84 -26.73 -19.39
C GLY A 124 4.63 -25.65 -20.13
N GLU A 125 3.92 -24.77 -20.82
CA GLU A 125 4.51 -23.66 -21.56
C GLU A 125 3.74 -22.36 -21.26
N LEU A 126 4.47 -21.27 -21.04
CA LEU A 126 3.92 -19.92 -21.05
C LEU A 126 3.90 -19.43 -22.52
N VAL A 127 2.74 -19.02 -22.99
CA VAL A 127 2.50 -18.54 -24.36
C VAL A 127 2.07 -17.08 -24.30
N PHE A 128 2.76 -16.22 -25.01
CA PHE A 128 2.51 -14.78 -25.06
C PHE A 128 1.65 -14.40 -26.28
N ASP A 129 1.10 -13.20 -26.31
CA ASP A 129 0.26 -12.69 -27.43
C ASP A 129 1.02 -12.60 -28.76
N ASP A 130 2.36 -12.50 -28.73
CA ASP A 130 3.23 -12.55 -29.93
C ASP A 130 3.49 -13.99 -30.43
N GLY A 131 2.91 -15.00 -29.78
CA GLY A 131 3.11 -16.41 -30.06
C GLY A 131 4.41 -17.01 -29.53
N SER A 132 5.25 -16.24 -28.89
CA SER A 132 6.47 -16.75 -28.26
C SER A 132 6.16 -17.62 -27.04
N ARG A 133 7.04 -18.59 -26.76
CA ARG A 133 6.84 -19.60 -25.73
C ARG A 133 8.02 -19.66 -24.76
N VAL A 134 7.73 -19.95 -23.49
CA VAL A 134 8.72 -20.19 -22.45
C VAL A 134 8.36 -21.49 -21.74
N LEU A 135 9.29 -22.42 -21.70
CA LEU A 135 9.08 -23.73 -21.10
C LEU A 135 9.07 -23.64 -19.58
N VAL A 136 8.06 -24.25 -18.95
CA VAL A 136 7.91 -24.42 -17.51
C VAL A 136 8.21 -25.88 -17.16
N ARG A 137 9.15 -26.10 -16.26
CA ARG A 137 9.57 -27.44 -15.85
C ARG A 137 9.46 -27.61 -14.34
N ALA A 138 9.04 -28.80 -13.93
CA ALA A 138 9.08 -29.25 -12.56
C ALA A 138 8.40 -28.29 -11.56
N ILE A 139 7.11 -28.05 -11.77
CA ILE A 139 6.28 -27.38 -10.76
C ILE A 139 6.25 -28.32 -9.53
N PRO A 140 6.65 -27.84 -8.33
CA PRO A 140 6.64 -28.68 -7.13
C PRO A 140 5.22 -29.04 -6.68
N ASP A 141 5.01 -30.26 -6.21
CA ASP A 141 3.73 -30.78 -5.68
C ASP A 141 3.48 -30.44 -4.19
N ASN A 142 4.37 -29.68 -3.59
CA ASN A 142 4.37 -29.34 -2.16
C ASN A 142 3.91 -27.89 -1.87
N GLY A 143 3.39 -27.18 -2.88
CA GLY A 143 2.97 -25.79 -2.76
C GLY A 143 4.09 -24.76 -2.82
N ALA A 144 5.34 -25.18 -3.06
CA ALA A 144 6.43 -24.25 -3.33
C ALA A 144 6.31 -23.69 -4.76
N PRO A 145 6.77 -22.45 -5.02
CA PRO A 145 6.69 -21.86 -6.34
C PRO A 145 7.66 -22.52 -7.34
N CYS A 146 7.17 -22.72 -8.56
CA CYS A 146 8.02 -22.87 -9.73
C CYS A 146 8.34 -21.47 -10.29
N VAL A 147 9.58 -21.04 -10.16
CA VAL A 147 10.02 -19.72 -10.64
C VAL A 147 10.52 -19.82 -12.07
N VAL A 148 9.90 -19.07 -12.99
CA VAL A 148 10.26 -19.02 -14.41
C VAL A 148 10.69 -17.60 -14.76
N GLU A 149 11.99 -17.40 -15.01
CA GLU A 149 12.57 -16.11 -15.40
C GLU A 149 12.96 -16.12 -16.88
N PHE A 150 12.70 -15.02 -17.57
CA PHE A 150 12.96 -14.87 -19.00
C PHE A 150 13.23 -13.39 -19.35
N PRO A 151 13.82 -13.09 -20.54
CA PRO A 151 13.97 -11.71 -21.00
C PRO A 151 12.62 -10.99 -21.05
N ALA A 152 12.59 -9.76 -20.57
CA ALA A 152 11.37 -8.96 -20.45
C ALA A 152 10.58 -8.94 -21.79
N LYS A 153 9.30 -9.25 -21.71
CA LYS A 153 8.35 -9.28 -22.83
C LYS A 153 7.20 -8.33 -22.57
N ARG A 154 6.86 -7.54 -23.58
CA ARG A 154 5.64 -6.72 -23.57
C ARG A 154 4.50 -7.56 -24.13
N THR A 155 3.41 -7.69 -23.38
CA THR A 155 2.28 -8.54 -23.77
C THR A 155 0.96 -7.98 -23.20
N ARG A 156 -0.16 -8.34 -23.81
CA ARG A 156 -1.52 -8.14 -23.27
C ARG A 156 -2.14 -9.42 -22.74
N SER A 157 -1.58 -10.56 -23.12
CA SER A 157 -2.04 -11.85 -22.60
C SER A 157 -0.90 -12.80 -22.32
N LEU A 158 -1.10 -13.66 -21.33
CA LEU A 158 -0.21 -14.75 -20.95
C LEU A 158 -1.05 -15.99 -20.75
N ARG A 159 -0.79 -17.06 -21.50
CA ARG A 159 -1.45 -18.34 -21.32
C ARG A 159 -0.46 -19.36 -20.79
N PHE A 160 -0.82 -20.07 -19.75
CA PHE A 160 -0.12 -21.27 -19.33
C PHE A 160 -0.83 -22.49 -19.91
N GLU A 161 -0.16 -23.20 -20.82
CA GLU A 161 -0.62 -24.45 -21.41
C GLU A 161 0.04 -25.59 -20.66
N VAL A 162 -0.73 -26.40 -19.94
CA VAL A 162 -0.21 -27.60 -19.26
C VAL A 162 0.20 -28.62 -20.32
N THR A 163 1.39 -29.20 -20.19
CA THR A 163 1.88 -30.26 -21.09
C THR A 163 2.37 -31.47 -20.32
N ASP A 164 2.47 -31.38 -19.02
CA ASP A 164 2.88 -32.47 -18.13
C ASP A 164 2.10 -32.41 -16.82
N GLY A 165 1.63 -33.56 -16.37
CA GLY A 165 0.86 -33.69 -15.14
C GLY A 165 0.21 -35.05 -15.00
N ASN A 166 -0.32 -35.34 -13.83
CA ASN A 166 -1.05 -36.57 -13.56
C ASN A 166 -2.35 -36.28 -12.82
N GLY A 167 -3.28 -37.23 -12.90
CA GLY A 167 -4.59 -37.12 -12.26
C GLY A 167 -5.68 -36.61 -13.21
N SER A 168 -6.88 -36.43 -12.67
CA SER A 168 -8.09 -36.14 -13.47
C SER A 168 -8.52 -34.68 -13.48
N ASN A 169 -8.01 -33.87 -12.55
CA ASN A 169 -8.37 -32.47 -12.41
C ASN A 169 -7.09 -31.67 -12.17
N LEU A 170 -6.44 -31.22 -13.23
CA LEU A 170 -5.25 -30.40 -13.15
C LEU A 170 -5.63 -28.96 -12.85
N GLY A 171 -4.79 -28.21 -12.15
CA GLY A 171 -5.07 -26.84 -11.76
C GLY A 171 -3.85 -26.15 -11.16
N LEU A 172 -4.03 -24.93 -10.69
CA LEU A 172 -3.02 -24.16 -9.98
C LEU A 172 -3.63 -23.45 -8.79
N SER A 173 -2.90 -23.42 -7.70
CA SER A 173 -3.25 -22.65 -6.51
C SER A 173 -3.13 -21.15 -6.79
N GLU A 174 -2.04 -20.73 -7.48
CA GLU A 174 -1.80 -19.33 -7.81
C GLU A 174 -0.85 -19.20 -9.00
N ILE A 175 -0.99 -18.12 -9.75
CA ILE A 175 -0.07 -17.64 -10.79
C ILE A 175 0.30 -16.21 -10.48
N GLU A 176 1.53 -15.98 -10.06
CA GLU A 176 2.05 -14.64 -9.87
C GLU A 176 2.85 -14.19 -11.09
N VAL A 177 2.67 -12.95 -11.50
CA VAL A 177 3.31 -12.37 -12.68
C VAL A 177 4.05 -11.11 -12.30
N TYR A 178 5.32 -11.00 -12.70
CA TYR A 178 6.21 -9.88 -12.38
C TYR A 178 6.92 -9.37 -13.63
N GLY A 179 7.15 -8.07 -13.69
CA GLY A 179 7.94 -7.41 -14.74
C GLY A 179 9.18 -6.70 -14.19
N PRO A 180 10.10 -6.26 -15.05
CA PRO A 180 11.16 -5.37 -14.61
C PRO A 180 10.58 -4.03 -14.18
N PRO A 181 11.23 -3.29 -13.26
CA PRO A 181 10.85 -1.92 -12.95
C PRO A 181 10.85 -1.07 -14.23
N SER A 182 9.69 -0.51 -14.57
CA SER A 182 9.52 0.26 -15.82
C SER A 182 9.72 1.78 -15.62
N ASP A 183 9.64 2.24 -14.36
CA ASP A 183 9.75 3.64 -13.96
C ASP A 183 10.35 3.75 -12.54
N CYS A 184 10.45 4.97 -12.01
CA CYS A 184 11.01 5.21 -10.68
C CYS A 184 10.12 4.64 -9.58
N LEU A 185 8.80 4.71 -9.76
CA LEU A 185 7.82 4.23 -8.79
C LEU A 185 7.90 2.71 -8.58
N THR A 186 8.05 1.95 -9.67
CA THR A 186 8.17 0.48 -9.59
C THR A 186 9.52 0.02 -9.02
N ALA A 187 10.48 0.92 -8.91
CA ALA A 187 11.74 0.67 -8.21
C ALA A 187 11.64 0.91 -6.69
N VAL A 188 10.54 1.48 -6.19
CA VAL A 188 10.33 1.65 -4.75
C VAL A 188 9.83 0.34 -4.14
N ASP A 189 10.52 -0.14 -3.11
CA ASP A 189 10.10 -1.24 -2.27
C ASP A 189 9.71 -0.73 -0.88
N PRO A 190 8.41 -0.47 -0.62
CA PRO A 190 7.96 0.06 0.66
C PRO A 190 8.18 -0.86 1.86
N TYR A 191 8.47 -2.15 1.67
CA TYR A 191 8.76 -3.07 2.76
C TYR A 191 10.13 -2.87 3.40
N ILE A 192 11.07 -2.22 2.69
CA ILE A 192 12.40 -1.93 3.24
C ILE A 192 12.27 -1.13 4.54
N GLU A 193 12.98 -1.57 5.60
CA GLU A 193 12.99 -1.01 6.97
C GLU A 193 11.73 -1.29 7.81
N THR A 194 10.66 -1.90 7.29
CA THR A 194 9.40 -2.09 8.03
C THR A 194 9.51 -3.10 9.18
N THR A 195 10.54 -3.94 9.22
CA THR A 195 10.75 -4.91 10.31
C THR A 195 11.34 -4.29 11.58
N ARG A 196 11.84 -3.04 11.52
CA ARG A 196 12.60 -2.40 12.62
C ARG A 196 11.78 -1.44 13.48
N GLY A 197 10.50 -1.22 13.15
CA GLY A 197 9.63 -0.32 13.91
C GLY A 197 10.11 1.13 13.88
N ARG A 198 10.68 1.61 12.77
CA ARG A 198 11.09 2.99 12.56
C ARG A 198 9.88 3.91 12.40
N TYR A 199 10.04 5.17 12.78
CA TYR A 199 9.04 6.20 12.55
C TYR A 199 8.95 6.52 11.05
N PHE A 200 7.78 6.71 10.49
CA PHE A 200 7.45 7.19 9.13
C PHE A 200 7.71 6.32 7.92
N PHE A 201 8.29 5.16 8.03
CA PHE A 201 8.76 4.44 6.86
C PHE A 201 7.69 3.74 6.05
N PHE A 202 6.45 3.75 6.50
CA PHE A 202 5.38 3.07 5.81
C PHE A 202 4.11 3.92 5.75
N ALA A 203 4.01 4.77 4.73
CA ALA A 203 2.83 5.57 4.42
C ALA A 203 2.53 5.47 2.92
N THR A 204 2.04 4.31 2.49
CA THR A 204 1.72 4.03 1.09
C THR A 204 0.58 4.87 0.55
N GLY A 205 -0.35 5.32 1.41
CA GLY A 205 -1.39 6.26 1.07
C GLY A 205 -1.00 7.71 1.34
N SER A 206 0.12 8.18 0.76
CA SER A 206 0.57 9.57 0.84
C SER A 206 0.99 10.06 -0.53
N GLN A 207 0.77 11.33 -0.83
CA GLN A 207 1.48 12.08 -1.86
C GLN A 207 2.83 12.56 -1.32
N PRO A 208 3.77 13.01 -2.18
CA PRO A 208 4.97 13.67 -1.71
C PRO A 208 4.62 14.80 -0.73
N PHE A 209 5.03 14.61 0.53
CA PHE A 209 4.72 15.53 1.63
C PHE A 209 3.21 15.76 1.88
N GLY A 210 2.33 14.83 1.48
CA GLY A 210 0.88 14.99 1.60
C GLY A 210 0.39 15.13 3.04
N MET A 211 -0.72 15.83 3.26
CA MET A 211 -1.41 15.92 4.55
C MET A 211 -1.94 14.54 4.97
N ILE A 212 -2.49 13.77 4.03
CA ILE A 212 -2.85 12.36 4.23
C ILE A 212 -1.60 11.50 4.12
N SER A 213 -1.46 10.59 5.06
CA SER A 213 -0.39 9.58 5.10
C SER A 213 -0.96 8.26 5.64
N ALA A 214 -1.92 7.72 4.90
CA ALA A 214 -2.66 6.53 5.31
C ALA A 214 -1.89 5.23 5.02
N ALA A 215 -2.03 4.26 5.91
CA ALA A 215 -1.50 2.91 5.72
C ALA A 215 -2.19 1.94 6.69
N PRO A 216 -2.13 0.62 6.49
CA PRO A 216 -2.60 -0.34 7.48
C PRO A 216 -1.86 -0.20 8.80
N LEU A 217 -2.59 -0.36 9.90
CA LEU A 217 -2.06 -0.42 11.24
C LEU A 217 -1.96 -1.89 11.65
N THR A 218 -0.75 -2.43 11.78
CA THR A 218 -0.56 -3.81 12.26
C THR A 218 -0.13 -3.85 13.73
N ARG A 219 0.44 -2.76 14.24
CA ARG A 219 0.86 -2.62 15.63
C ARG A 219 0.34 -1.35 16.25
N ASN A 220 -0.22 -1.50 17.42
CA ASN A 220 -0.53 -0.40 18.33
C ASN A 220 0.42 -0.48 19.55
N LYS A 221 0.47 0.56 20.39
CA LYS A 221 1.23 0.57 21.65
C LYS A 221 2.76 0.54 21.51
N ASN A 222 3.41 1.68 21.61
CA ASN A 222 4.86 1.87 21.86
C ASN A 222 5.82 1.31 20.82
N GLN A 223 5.35 0.82 19.73
CA GLN A 223 6.23 0.16 18.79
C GLN A 223 6.76 1.10 17.71
N GLY A 224 6.60 2.39 17.91
CA GLY A 224 7.14 3.45 17.06
C GLY A 224 6.84 3.29 15.59
N GLY A 225 6.84 4.36 14.85
CA GLY A 225 6.86 4.32 13.42
C GLY A 225 5.51 4.34 12.75
N GLY A 226 5.47 3.96 11.51
CA GLY A 226 4.31 4.05 10.65
C GLY A 226 3.14 3.12 10.99
N GLY A 227 3.19 2.41 12.12
CA GLY A 227 2.12 1.51 12.56
C GLY A 227 2.07 0.17 11.83
N TYR A 228 2.87 -0.02 10.81
CA TYR A 228 3.00 -1.25 10.04
C TYR A 228 4.32 -1.96 10.35
N ASN A 229 4.28 -3.27 10.48
CA ASN A 229 5.49 -4.10 10.58
C ASN A 229 5.31 -5.37 9.74
N TYR A 230 6.25 -5.64 8.86
CA TYR A 230 6.20 -6.78 7.93
C TYR A 230 6.10 -8.15 8.62
N ASN A 231 6.58 -8.29 9.86
CA ASN A 231 6.48 -9.56 10.59
C ASN A 231 5.10 -9.81 11.21
N ASP A 232 4.16 -8.87 11.05
CA ASP A 232 2.81 -9.00 11.58
C ASP A 232 1.88 -9.57 10.50
N ASN A 233 0.90 -10.35 10.93
CA ASN A 233 -0.13 -10.94 10.08
C ASN A 233 -1.55 -10.55 10.53
N VAL A 234 -1.68 -9.45 11.28
CA VAL A 234 -2.97 -8.94 11.76
C VAL A 234 -3.04 -7.45 11.50
N VAL A 235 -4.12 -7.01 10.87
CA VAL A 235 -4.44 -5.60 10.70
C VAL A 235 -5.49 -5.15 11.72
N LEU A 236 -5.26 -3.98 12.32
CA LEU A 236 -6.10 -3.38 13.37
C LEU A 236 -7.02 -2.28 12.81
N GLY A 237 -6.74 -1.79 11.60
CA GLY A 237 -7.47 -0.76 10.89
C GLY A 237 -6.58 0.05 9.97
N PHE A 238 -7.14 1.11 9.39
CA PHE A 238 -6.49 1.97 8.39
C PHE A 238 -6.57 3.43 8.84
N PRO A 239 -5.64 3.91 9.68
CA PRO A 239 -5.58 5.32 10.08
C PRO A 239 -5.19 6.21 8.89
N GLN A 240 -5.71 7.45 8.89
CA GLN A 240 -5.57 8.38 7.78
C GLN A 240 -4.34 9.26 7.87
N VAL A 241 -3.77 9.44 9.04
CA VAL A 241 -2.61 10.29 9.24
C VAL A 241 -1.56 9.55 10.05
N HIS A 242 -0.37 9.49 9.46
CA HIS A 242 0.87 9.13 10.11
C HIS A 242 1.74 10.37 10.18
N ALA A 243 2.22 10.69 11.36
CA ALA A 243 3.31 11.62 11.56
C ALA A 243 4.43 10.85 12.28
N TRP A 244 5.21 11.49 13.11
CA TRP A 244 5.97 10.81 14.16
C TRP A 244 5.08 9.91 15.03
N MET A 245 3.79 10.17 14.98
CA MET A 245 2.74 9.47 15.71
C MET A 245 1.55 9.25 14.80
N LEU A 246 0.90 8.11 14.95
CA LEU A 246 -0.39 7.85 14.32
C LEU A 246 -1.43 8.73 14.99
N SER A 247 -2.08 9.58 14.25
CA SER A 247 -2.99 10.58 14.82
C SER A 247 -4.47 10.29 14.64
N GLY A 248 -4.83 9.22 13.95
CA GLY A 248 -6.20 8.71 14.04
C GLY A 248 -7.05 8.80 12.78
N LEU A 249 -8.35 8.89 12.96
CA LEU A 249 -9.40 8.60 11.99
C LEU A 249 -9.17 7.22 11.36
N CYS A 250 -9.51 6.16 12.09
CA CYS A 250 -9.17 4.80 11.69
C CYS A 250 -10.40 4.12 11.07
N LEU A 251 -10.27 3.69 9.82
CA LEU A 251 -11.25 2.90 9.09
C LEU A 251 -11.05 1.41 9.39
N MET A 252 -12.14 0.63 9.46
CA MET A 252 -12.11 -0.83 9.41
C MET A 252 -13.40 -1.37 8.79
N PRO A 253 -13.36 -1.98 7.59
CA PRO A 253 -14.49 -2.72 7.05
C PRO A 253 -14.64 -4.07 7.74
N THR A 254 -15.88 -4.46 7.99
CA THR A 254 -16.24 -5.71 8.66
C THR A 254 -17.45 -6.33 7.99
N THR A 255 -17.63 -7.66 8.17
CA THR A 255 -18.85 -8.39 7.82
C THR A 255 -19.37 -9.15 9.04
N GLY A 256 -20.64 -9.50 9.02
CA GLY A 256 -21.30 -10.16 10.13
C GLY A 256 -21.44 -9.29 11.39
N SER A 257 -21.64 -9.92 12.53
CA SER A 257 -21.82 -9.22 13.80
C SER A 257 -20.48 -8.94 14.48
N VAL A 258 -20.19 -7.66 14.73
CA VAL A 258 -18.99 -7.20 15.45
C VAL A 258 -19.37 -6.25 16.57
N ASP A 259 -18.91 -6.54 17.80
CA ASP A 259 -19.02 -5.59 18.91
C ASP A 259 -17.93 -4.50 18.78
N ALA A 260 -18.23 -3.46 18.01
CA ALA A 260 -17.29 -2.36 17.80
C ALA A 260 -16.95 -1.60 19.10
N GLY A 261 -17.84 -1.62 20.09
CA GLY A 261 -17.61 -0.99 21.41
C GLY A 261 -16.49 -1.66 22.22
N ALA A 262 -16.18 -2.92 21.95
CA ALA A 262 -15.08 -3.64 22.60
C ALA A 262 -13.69 -3.30 22.03
N GLY A 263 -13.61 -2.48 20.99
CA GLY A 263 -12.36 -1.93 20.44
C GLY A 263 -11.64 -2.85 19.46
N GLU A 264 -10.39 -2.51 19.16
CA GLU A 264 -9.59 -3.14 18.09
C GLU A 264 -9.48 -4.67 18.21
N SER A 265 -9.48 -5.20 19.42
CA SER A 265 -9.43 -6.65 19.64
C SER A 265 -10.68 -7.39 19.10
N ALA A 266 -11.81 -6.69 19.00
CA ALA A 266 -13.06 -7.24 18.50
C ALA A 266 -13.18 -7.16 16.98
N TRP A 267 -12.56 -6.18 16.33
CA TRP A 267 -12.66 -6.00 14.87
C TRP A 267 -11.42 -6.34 14.07
N LYS A 268 -10.26 -6.58 14.67
CA LYS A 268 -9.04 -6.95 13.95
C LYS A 268 -9.24 -8.15 13.04
N SER A 269 -8.49 -8.18 11.94
CA SER A 269 -8.48 -9.30 10.99
C SER A 269 -7.06 -9.81 10.75
N ALA A 270 -6.93 -11.11 10.54
CA ALA A 270 -5.72 -11.66 9.94
C ALA A 270 -5.63 -11.24 8.46
N PHE A 271 -4.42 -11.23 7.91
CA PHE A 271 -4.13 -11.06 6.50
C PHE A 271 -2.86 -11.83 6.12
N SER A 272 -2.67 -12.08 4.83
CA SER A 272 -1.44 -12.67 4.28
C SER A 272 -0.72 -11.67 3.37
N HIS A 273 0.61 -11.66 3.42
CA HIS A 273 1.43 -10.90 2.48
C HIS A 273 1.35 -11.44 1.04
N ASP A 274 0.91 -12.68 0.85
CA ASP A 274 0.76 -13.27 -0.50
C ASP A 274 -0.22 -12.47 -1.36
N GLY A 275 -1.33 -11.99 -0.75
CA GLY A 275 -2.32 -11.14 -1.43
C GLY A 275 -2.06 -9.64 -1.32
N GLU A 276 -1.01 -9.22 -0.60
CA GLU A 276 -0.72 -7.82 -0.36
C GLU A 276 0.03 -7.18 -1.54
N ILE A 277 -0.42 -6.02 -1.98
CA ILE A 277 0.28 -5.20 -2.96
C ILE A 277 0.58 -3.85 -2.34
N VAL A 278 1.85 -3.46 -2.35
CA VAL A 278 2.36 -2.25 -1.71
C VAL A 278 3.17 -1.43 -2.69
N GLN A 279 2.72 -0.21 -2.94
CA GLN A 279 3.40 0.77 -3.79
C GLN A 279 3.18 2.18 -3.24
N PRO A 280 4.00 3.17 -3.60
CA PRO A 280 3.61 4.56 -3.36
C PRO A 280 2.24 4.85 -3.97
N ALA A 281 1.37 5.52 -3.22
CA ALA A 281 -0.01 5.83 -3.57
C ALA A 281 -0.94 4.63 -3.80
N TYR A 282 -0.55 3.43 -3.39
CA TYR A 282 -1.43 2.27 -3.48
C TYR A 282 -1.08 1.19 -2.46
N HIS A 283 -2.10 0.70 -1.79
CA HIS A 283 -2.03 -0.46 -0.91
C HIS A 283 -3.26 -1.34 -1.12
N ARG A 284 -3.05 -2.63 -1.25
CA ARG A 284 -4.12 -3.64 -1.29
C ARG A 284 -3.80 -4.75 -0.30
N LEU A 285 -4.79 -5.20 0.45
CA LEU A 285 -4.73 -6.41 1.26
C LEU A 285 -6.10 -7.06 1.41
N PHE A 286 -6.11 -8.32 1.80
CA PHE A 286 -7.33 -9.09 2.07
C PHE A 286 -7.53 -9.26 3.56
N LEU A 287 -8.74 -8.97 4.05
CA LEU A 287 -9.15 -9.19 5.43
C LEU A 287 -9.72 -10.60 5.57
N ASP A 288 -8.91 -11.55 6.02
CA ASP A 288 -9.27 -12.97 6.09
C ASP A 288 -10.54 -13.24 6.91
N ARG A 289 -10.74 -12.49 8.00
CA ARG A 289 -11.90 -12.65 8.88
C ARG A 289 -13.21 -12.24 8.21
N TYR A 290 -13.14 -11.28 7.29
CA TYR A 290 -14.30 -10.60 6.74
C TYR A 290 -14.55 -10.88 5.27
N ASN A 291 -13.65 -11.62 4.62
CA ASN A 291 -13.71 -11.90 3.18
C ASN A 291 -13.81 -10.61 2.34
N VAL A 292 -12.98 -9.59 2.68
CA VAL A 292 -13.01 -8.27 2.04
C VAL A 292 -11.62 -7.89 1.52
N TRP A 293 -11.53 -7.58 0.23
CA TRP A 293 -10.39 -6.87 -0.31
C TRP A 293 -10.49 -5.39 0.04
N VAL A 294 -9.41 -4.83 0.56
CA VAL A 294 -9.29 -3.40 0.83
C VAL A 294 -8.19 -2.84 -0.05
N GLU A 295 -8.53 -1.91 -0.90
CA GLU A 295 -7.61 -1.13 -1.72
C GLU A 295 -7.65 0.32 -1.28
N GLN A 296 -6.50 0.98 -1.28
CA GLN A 296 -6.33 2.35 -0.84
C GLN A 296 -5.50 3.13 -1.85
N THR A 297 -5.94 4.34 -2.17
CA THR A 297 -5.18 5.38 -2.87
C THR A 297 -5.51 6.75 -2.26
N ASN A 298 -4.88 7.82 -2.74
CA ASN A 298 -5.01 9.13 -2.10
C ASN A 298 -4.70 10.29 -3.04
N THR A 299 -5.05 11.49 -2.59
CA THR A 299 -4.52 12.79 -3.02
C THR A 299 -3.73 13.43 -1.88
N ASP A 300 -3.40 14.70 -1.95
CA ASP A 300 -2.71 15.41 -0.87
C ASP A 300 -3.46 15.38 0.47
N ARG A 301 -4.80 15.57 0.44
CA ARG A 301 -5.63 15.80 1.63
C ARG A 301 -6.76 14.81 1.79
N ALA A 302 -6.96 13.91 0.82
CA ALA A 302 -8.02 12.93 0.85
C ALA A 302 -7.52 11.54 0.47
N SER A 303 -8.10 10.50 1.07
CA SER A 303 -7.91 9.10 0.70
C SER A 303 -9.17 8.53 0.06
N LEU A 304 -8.98 7.58 -0.83
CA LEU A 304 -10.04 6.81 -1.47
C LEU A 304 -9.80 5.33 -1.23
N TYR A 305 -10.82 4.68 -0.69
CA TYR A 305 -10.84 3.24 -0.46
C TYR A 305 -11.83 2.58 -1.41
N ARG A 306 -11.44 1.41 -1.92
CA ARG A 306 -12.32 0.45 -2.60
C ARG A 306 -12.35 -0.83 -1.78
N MET A 307 -13.51 -1.21 -1.30
CA MET A 307 -13.73 -2.42 -0.52
C MET A 307 -14.57 -3.37 -1.33
N THR A 308 -13.99 -4.50 -1.74
CA THR A 308 -14.68 -5.54 -2.51
C THR A 308 -15.05 -6.70 -1.60
N PHE A 309 -16.34 -6.94 -1.44
CA PHE A 309 -16.88 -8.03 -0.61
C PHE A 309 -16.98 -9.29 -1.46
N THR A 310 -16.28 -10.35 -1.07
CA THR A 310 -16.28 -11.59 -1.87
C THR A 310 -17.49 -12.48 -1.61
N GLU A 311 -18.25 -12.20 -0.55
CA GLU A 311 -19.45 -12.92 -0.14
C GLU A 311 -20.57 -11.93 0.20
N ALA A 312 -21.83 -12.36 0.01
CA ALA A 312 -22.99 -11.57 0.45
C ALA A 312 -23.14 -11.66 1.97
N ASP A 313 -23.27 -10.51 2.65
CA ASP A 313 -23.42 -10.46 4.11
C ASP A 313 -23.99 -9.10 4.58
N ASP A 314 -24.25 -8.99 5.87
CA ASP A 314 -24.39 -7.71 6.57
C ASP A 314 -22.98 -7.13 6.79
N ALA A 315 -22.69 -5.98 6.21
CA ALA A 315 -21.39 -5.32 6.30
C ALA A 315 -21.46 -4.04 7.12
N ALA A 316 -20.35 -3.65 7.74
CA ALA A 316 -20.21 -2.36 8.40
C ALA A 316 -18.85 -1.76 8.14
N ILE A 317 -18.84 -0.47 7.83
CA ILE A 317 -17.62 0.33 7.72
C ILE A 317 -17.48 1.12 9.02
N LEU A 318 -16.53 0.68 9.87
CA LEU A 318 -16.26 1.34 11.15
C LEU A 318 -15.41 2.57 10.92
N LEU A 319 -15.79 3.71 11.47
CA LEU A 319 -14.98 4.92 11.60
C LEU A 319 -14.68 5.12 13.08
N ASN A 320 -13.47 4.75 13.50
CA ASN A 320 -13.03 4.91 14.87
C ASN A 320 -12.42 6.29 15.08
N LEU A 321 -13.01 7.04 16.02
CA LEU A 321 -12.70 8.42 16.39
C LEU A 321 -12.19 8.53 17.84
N GLY A 322 -12.01 7.42 18.53
CA GLY A 322 -11.62 7.37 19.94
C GLY A 322 -10.57 6.31 20.22
N GLY A 323 -10.04 6.34 21.44
CA GLY A 323 -9.05 5.38 21.87
C GLY A 323 -7.63 5.68 21.45
N TYR A 324 -6.76 4.71 21.61
CA TYR A 324 -5.33 4.85 21.35
C TYR A 324 -4.97 4.31 19.97
N VAL A 325 -4.34 5.16 19.16
CA VAL A 325 -3.82 4.80 17.83
C VAL A 325 -2.34 5.21 17.75
N GLY A 326 -1.46 4.22 17.68
CA GLY A 326 -0.01 4.46 17.68
C GLY A 326 0.47 5.06 18.99
N THR A 327 1.00 6.27 18.96
CA THR A 327 1.41 7.05 20.12
C THR A 327 0.45 8.18 20.46
N SER A 328 -0.60 8.38 19.66
CA SER A 328 -1.65 9.37 19.88
C SER A 328 -2.88 8.73 20.52
N THR A 329 -3.64 9.56 21.21
CA THR A 329 -4.93 9.18 21.79
C THR A 329 -6.01 10.11 21.26
N MET A 330 -7.06 9.55 20.70
CA MET A 330 -8.21 10.30 20.20
C MET A 330 -9.24 10.45 21.33
N VAL A 331 -9.71 11.68 21.52
CA VAL A 331 -10.73 12.07 22.50
C VAL A 331 -11.71 13.06 21.89
N ASN A 332 -12.78 13.38 22.58
CA ASN A 332 -13.77 14.39 22.18
C ASN A 332 -14.30 14.17 20.74
N ALA A 333 -14.76 12.96 20.48
CA ALA A 333 -15.26 12.59 19.16
C ALA A 333 -16.67 13.14 18.94
N HIS A 334 -16.87 13.89 17.86
CA HIS A 334 -18.14 14.49 17.49
C HIS A 334 -18.44 14.23 16.01
N VAL A 335 -19.55 13.59 15.70
CA VAL A 335 -20.13 13.54 14.36
C VAL A 335 -21.21 14.62 14.30
N THR A 336 -20.94 15.71 13.60
CA THR A 336 -21.80 16.91 13.59
C THR A 336 -22.71 16.99 12.38
N LYS A 337 -22.42 16.19 11.34
CA LYS A 337 -23.19 16.15 10.11
C LYS A 337 -23.36 14.72 9.61
N VAL A 338 -24.59 14.36 9.31
CA VAL A 338 -24.97 13.08 8.69
C VAL A 338 -26.00 13.38 7.62
N GLU A 339 -25.66 13.22 6.35
CA GLU A 339 -26.51 13.54 5.20
C GLU A 339 -26.36 12.47 4.11
N GLY A 340 -27.35 11.61 3.96
CA GLY A 340 -27.38 10.58 2.92
C GLY A 340 -26.20 9.61 3.02
N SER A 341 -25.20 9.80 2.16
CA SER A 341 -23.94 9.02 2.17
C SER A 341 -22.77 9.76 2.81
N ARG A 342 -22.99 10.91 3.48
CA ARG A 342 -21.93 11.75 4.02
C ARG A 342 -21.97 11.81 5.53
N ILE A 343 -20.78 11.80 6.12
CA ILE A 343 -20.56 11.97 7.56
C ILE A 343 -19.42 12.97 7.72
N ALA A 344 -19.59 13.95 8.60
CA ALA A 344 -18.52 14.88 8.93
C ALA A 344 -18.52 15.23 10.42
N GLY A 345 -17.35 15.59 10.93
CA GLY A 345 -17.18 15.87 12.34
C GLY A 345 -15.75 16.21 12.71
N TYR A 346 -15.42 16.01 13.97
CA TYR A 346 -14.07 16.23 14.48
C TYR A 346 -13.76 15.31 15.67
N PHE A 347 -12.50 15.20 15.98
CA PHE A 347 -11.98 14.63 17.23
C PHE A 347 -10.70 15.37 17.61
N ASP A 348 -10.32 15.26 18.87
CA ASP A 348 -9.08 15.85 19.37
C ASP A 348 -8.04 14.73 19.51
N THR A 349 -6.83 14.93 18.95
CA THR A 349 -5.68 14.06 19.20
C THR A 349 -4.83 14.63 20.31
N THR A 350 -4.46 13.77 21.26
CA THR A 350 -3.53 14.09 22.34
C THR A 350 -2.33 13.15 22.26
N GLY A 351 -1.18 13.59 22.73
CA GLY A 351 0.05 12.82 22.71
C GLY A 351 1.22 13.68 22.28
N ARG A 352 2.39 13.08 22.18
CA ARG A 352 3.59 13.82 21.80
C ARG A 352 3.64 14.04 20.31
N LEU A 353 3.13 15.14 19.86
CA LEU A 353 3.65 15.77 18.66
C LEU A 353 4.94 16.49 19.09
N TRP A 354 6.08 16.07 18.62
CA TRP A 354 7.37 16.67 18.96
C TRP A 354 7.35 18.16 18.63
N GLY A 355 7.29 19.00 19.67
CA GLY A 355 7.27 20.44 19.53
C GLY A 355 5.93 21.08 19.16
N GLY A 356 4.87 20.30 18.97
CA GLY A 356 3.51 20.80 18.69
C GLY A 356 2.68 21.04 19.95
N PRO A 357 1.42 21.48 19.78
CA PRO A 357 0.47 21.65 20.87
C PRO A 357 0.11 20.30 21.52
N ASP A 358 -0.24 20.32 22.82
CA ASP A 358 -0.64 19.11 23.57
C ASP A 358 -1.89 18.44 22.98
N VAL A 359 -2.74 19.21 22.30
CA VAL A 359 -4.01 18.80 21.70
C VAL A 359 -4.14 19.43 20.34
N VAL A 360 -4.42 18.61 19.33
CA VAL A 360 -4.74 19.06 17.97
C VAL A 360 -6.12 18.58 17.61
N ARG A 361 -6.99 19.48 17.19
CA ARG A 361 -8.30 19.11 16.62
C ARG A 361 -8.14 18.75 15.16
N MET A 362 -8.64 17.55 14.82
CA MET A 362 -8.76 17.09 13.45
C MET A 362 -10.24 17.11 13.03
N PHE A 363 -10.53 17.88 12.01
CA PHE A 363 -11.82 17.83 11.33
C PHE A 363 -11.75 16.80 10.22
N PHE A 364 -12.84 16.11 9.96
CA PHE A 364 -12.93 15.13 8.89
C PHE A 364 -14.24 15.25 8.13
N ALA A 365 -14.19 14.85 6.87
CA ALA A 365 -15.35 14.58 6.03
C ALA A 365 -15.18 13.22 5.37
N ALA A 366 -16.26 12.46 5.30
CA ALA A 366 -16.31 11.12 4.69
C ALA A 366 -17.54 11.04 3.78
N GLU A 367 -17.36 10.48 2.58
CA GLU A 367 -18.44 10.25 1.63
C GLU A 367 -18.35 8.83 1.08
N PHE A 368 -19.45 8.09 1.23
CA PHE A 368 -19.60 6.73 0.73
C PHE A 368 -20.21 6.73 -0.68
N SER A 369 -19.86 5.75 -1.50
CA SER A 369 -20.36 5.62 -2.89
C SER A 369 -21.88 5.39 -2.98
N ARG A 370 -22.50 4.95 -1.92
CA ARG A 370 -23.96 4.88 -1.77
C ARG A 370 -24.40 5.20 -0.34
N PRO A 371 -25.66 5.58 -0.11
CA PRO A 371 -26.18 5.76 1.24
C PRO A 371 -26.06 4.47 2.05
N PHE A 372 -25.74 4.60 3.34
CA PHE A 372 -25.79 3.50 4.29
C PHE A 372 -27.23 3.19 4.71
N ASP A 373 -27.52 1.91 5.00
CA ASP A 373 -28.83 1.45 5.46
C ASP A 373 -29.10 1.92 6.89
N ALA A 374 -28.04 1.99 7.71
CA ALA A 374 -28.09 2.54 9.08
C ALA A 374 -26.72 3.11 9.48
N LEU A 375 -26.73 4.11 10.35
CA LEU A 375 -25.55 4.59 11.05
C LEU A 375 -25.69 4.24 12.53
N ARG A 376 -24.75 3.46 13.08
CA ARG A 376 -24.76 2.99 14.46
C ARG A 376 -23.55 3.52 15.22
N PRO A 377 -23.74 4.43 16.18
CA PRO A 377 -22.66 4.82 17.08
C PRO A 377 -22.20 3.65 17.96
N PHE A 378 -20.92 3.67 18.37
CA PHE A 378 -20.35 2.66 19.26
C PHE A 378 -19.40 3.23 20.31
N GLY A 379 -19.09 2.42 21.32
CA GLY A 379 -18.20 2.79 22.40
C GLY A 379 -18.76 3.96 23.23
N ALA A 380 -17.94 4.98 23.50
CA ALA A 380 -18.38 6.17 24.23
C ALA A 380 -19.42 7.02 23.47
N MET A 381 -19.67 6.72 22.19
CA MET A 381 -20.70 7.35 21.39
C MET A 381 -22.00 6.52 21.31
N ALA A 382 -22.11 5.38 21.97
CA ALA A 382 -23.20 4.42 21.78
C ALA A 382 -24.62 5.03 21.90
N ASP A 383 -24.79 6.01 22.77
CA ASP A 383 -26.06 6.69 23.00
C ASP A 383 -26.17 8.09 22.33
N SER A 384 -25.13 8.52 21.62
CA SER A 384 -25.03 9.87 21.04
C SER A 384 -23.99 9.91 19.93
N LEU A 385 -24.11 10.89 19.03
CA LEU A 385 -23.06 11.22 18.06
C LEU A 385 -21.91 12.10 18.65
N VAL A 386 -21.89 12.25 19.96
CA VAL A 386 -20.94 13.07 20.72
C VAL A 386 -20.37 12.26 21.89
N ALA A 387 -19.06 12.29 22.03
CA ALA A 387 -18.37 11.70 23.17
C ALA A 387 -17.29 12.65 23.69
N ASP A 388 -17.62 13.42 24.75
CA ASP A 388 -16.68 14.27 25.47
C ASP A 388 -15.84 13.41 26.42
N THR A 389 -14.75 12.88 25.92
CA THR A 389 -13.85 11.98 26.64
C THR A 389 -12.54 12.65 26.99
N LYS A 390 -11.80 12.07 27.93
CA LYS A 390 -10.47 12.54 28.33
C LYS A 390 -9.46 11.41 28.23
N ALA A 391 -8.24 11.77 27.84
CA ALA A 391 -7.11 10.86 27.89
C ALA A 391 -6.66 10.65 29.34
N THR A 392 -6.39 9.41 29.72
CA THR A 392 -5.86 9.04 31.02
C THR A 392 -4.44 8.50 30.83
N PRO A 393 -3.40 9.06 31.48
CA PRO A 393 -2.04 8.53 31.42
C PRO A 393 -2.01 7.04 31.82
N ARG A 394 -1.34 6.20 31.06
CA ARG A 394 -1.19 4.76 31.35
C ARG A 394 -0.30 4.49 32.54
N ASN A 395 0.75 5.30 32.72
CA ASN A 395 1.66 5.26 33.86
C ASN A 395 2.20 6.66 34.13
N GLU A 396 2.48 6.97 35.40
CA GLU A 396 3.13 8.22 35.74
C GLU A 396 4.49 8.34 35.03
N GLY A 397 4.68 9.43 34.30
CA GLY A 397 5.92 9.73 33.57
C GLY A 397 6.01 9.16 32.14
N MET A 398 5.02 8.38 31.65
CA MET A 398 4.97 7.95 30.26
C MET A 398 4.12 8.85 29.37
N SER A 399 4.53 8.95 28.09
CA SER A 399 3.85 9.77 27.06
C SER A 399 2.56 9.13 26.53
N TYR A 400 2.10 8.02 27.10
CA TYR A 400 0.99 7.23 26.59
C TYR A 400 -0.24 7.40 27.46
N SER A 401 -1.37 7.60 26.79
CA SER A 401 -2.66 7.79 27.44
C SER A 401 -3.66 6.80 26.85
N ASP A 402 -4.61 6.37 27.66
CA ASP A 402 -5.79 5.62 27.22
C ASP A 402 -7.00 6.54 27.13
N ALA A 403 -7.90 6.22 26.21
CA ALA A 403 -9.22 6.81 26.11
C ALA A 403 -10.21 5.73 25.68
N PRO A 404 -11.51 5.92 25.98
CA PRO A 404 -12.53 5.02 25.48
C PRO A 404 -12.56 4.99 23.95
N VAL A 405 -12.86 3.82 23.40
CA VAL A 405 -13.21 3.68 21.99
C VAL A 405 -14.49 4.47 21.72
N ALA A 406 -14.55 5.18 20.61
CA ALA A 406 -15.69 5.97 20.17
C ALA A 406 -15.74 6.00 18.64
N GLY A 407 -16.91 5.93 18.06
CA GLY A 407 -17.04 6.00 16.62
C GLY A 407 -18.42 5.68 16.10
N VAL A 408 -18.50 5.52 14.78
CA VAL A 408 -19.73 5.17 14.07
C VAL A 408 -19.50 4.04 13.09
N SER A 409 -20.49 3.20 12.89
CA SER A 409 -20.54 2.12 11.92
C SER A 409 -21.56 2.46 10.84
N ALA A 410 -21.12 2.67 9.61
CA ALA A 410 -21.99 2.76 8.45
C ALA A 410 -22.33 1.33 8.00
N CYS A 411 -23.59 0.93 8.18
CA CYS A 411 -24.06 -0.44 7.96
C CYS A 411 -24.69 -0.60 6.58
N TYR A 412 -24.43 -1.75 5.96
CA TYR A 412 -24.89 -2.11 4.62
C TYR A 412 -25.29 -3.57 4.54
N LYS A 413 -26.16 -3.89 3.59
CA LYS A 413 -26.25 -5.24 3.03
C LYS A 413 -25.48 -5.24 1.73
N VAL A 414 -24.59 -6.20 1.57
CA VAL A 414 -23.73 -6.32 0.38
C VAL A 414 -23.94 -7.66 -0.29
N GLU A 415 -23.80 -7.65 -1.61
CA GLU A 415 -23.82 -8.86 -2.44
C GLU A 415 -22.38 -9.33 -2.72
N ALA A 416 -22.21 -10.60 -3.09
CA ALA A 416 -20.93 -11.14 -3.50
C ALA A 416 -20.40 -10.39 -4.72
N GLY A 417 -19.15 -9.90 -4.64
CA GLY A 417 -18.52 -9.07 -5.66
C GLY A 417 -18.87 -7.58 -5.59
N GLU A 418 -19.72 -7.16 -4.66
CA GLU A 418 -20.07 -5.74 -4.52
C GLU A 418 -18.87 -4.92 -4.04
N GLN A 419 -18.73 -3.72 -4.62
CA GLN A 419 -17.72 -2.74 -4.26
C GLN A 419 -18.36 -1.54 -3.57
N LEU A 420 -17.97 -1.30 -2.32
CA LEU A 420 -18.23 -0.05 -1.62
C LEU A 420 -17.00 0.82 -1.66
N MET A 421 -17.17 2.09 -2.02
CA MET A 421 -16.07 3.06 -1.97
C MET A 421 -16.32 4.11 -0.90
N LEU A 422 -15.23 4.60 -0.32
CA LEU A 422 -15.24 5.62 0.71
C LEU A 422 -14.13 6.62 0.44
N LYS A 423 -14.50 7.91 0.30
CA LYS A 423 -13.57 9.03 0.35
C LYS A 423 -13.51 9.56 1.78
N MET A 424 -12.32 9.87 2.26
CA MET A 424 -12.12 10.56 3.54
C MET A 424 -11.08 11.65 3.39
N ALA A 425 -11.40 12.84 3.91
CA ALA A 425 -10.48 13.96 3.97
C ALA A 425 -10.36 14.49 5.39
N VAL A 426 -9.22 15.11 5.68
CA VAL A 426 -8.96 15.77 6.96
C VAL A 426 -8.63 17.25 6.77
N SER A 427 -8.80 18.01 7.84
CA SER A 427 -8.36 19.40 7.95
C SER A 427 -7.97 19.69 9.39
N TYR A 428 -7.00 20.57 9.58
CA TYR A 428 -6.61 21.06 10.90
C TYR A 428 -7.22 22.43 11.21
N THR A 429 -7.98 23.02 10.28
CA THR A 429 -8.51 24.39 10.40
C THR A 429 -10.02 24.45 10.60
N GLY A 430 -10.79 23.57 9.96
CA GLY A 430 -12.23 23.60 10.06
C GLY A 430 -12.96 22.51 9.30
N LEU A 431 -14.24 22.31 9.65
CA LEU A 431 -15.10 21.32 9.01
C LEU A 431 -15.34 21.64 7.54
N ASP A 432 -15.60 22.92 7.21
CA ASP A 432 -15.80 23.35 5.83
C ASP A 432 -14.57 23.09 4.96
N ASN A 433 -13.37 23.17 5.54
CA ASN A 433 -12.14 22.86 4.84
C ASN A 433 -11.94 21.35 4.66
N ALA A 434 -12.32 20.52 5.62
CA ALA A 434 -12.35 19.07 5.44
C ALA A 434 -13.30 18.66 4.29
N GLU A 435 -14.48 19.29 4.21
CA GLU A 435 -15.42 19.07 3.10
C GLU A 435 -14.86 19.55 1.74
N ARG A 436 -14.13 20.68 1.71
CA ARG A 436 -13.46 21.17 0.49
C ARG A 436 -12.31 20.27 0.06
N ASN A 437 -11.53 19.78 1.02
CA ASN A 437 -10.43 18.83 0.77
C ASN A 437 -10.94 17.50 0.19
N LEU A 438 -12.14 17.05 0.62
CA LEU A 438 -12.80 15.87 0.04
C LEU A 438 -13.05 16.03 -1.48
N GLY A 439 -13.25 17.26 -1.94
CA GLY A 439 -13.43 17.62 -3.35
C GLY A 439 -12.16 17.51 -4.21
N GLU A 440 -10.99 17.12 -3.67
CA GLU A 440 -9.82 16.76 -4.47
C GLU A 440 -10.06 15.48 -5.28
N ILE A 441 -10.94 14.60 -4.79
CA ILE A 441 -11.33 13.38 -5.48
C ILE A 441 -12.72 13.57 -6.08
N GLU A 442 -12.79 13.74 -7.39
CA GLU A 442 -14.06 13.83 -8.12
C GLU A 442 -14.67 12.44 -8.26
N GLY A 443 -15.95 12.30 -7.88
CA GLY A 443 -16.65 11.02 -7.95
C GLY A 443 -15.97 9.92 -7.14
N PHE A 444 -15.97 8.70 -7.70
CA PHE A 444 -15.41 7.49 -7.09
C PHE A 444 -14.59 6.67 -8.10
N ASP A 445 -13.90 7.33 -9.03
CA ASP A 445 -13.00 6.66 -9.95
C ASP A 445 -11.67 6.34 -9.26
N PHE A 446 -11.61 5.13 -8.71
CA PHE A 446 -10.45 4.66 -7.95
C PHE A 446 -9.20 4.56 -8.84
N ASP A 447 -9.34 4.00 -10.03
CA ASP A 447 -8.20 3.71 -10.89
C ASP A 447 -7.63 4.99 -11.51
N ALA A 448 -8.48 5.95 -11.88
CA ALA A 448 -8.03 7.27 -12.32
C ALA A 448 -7.33 8.05 -11.19
N THR A 449 -7.88 8.01 -9.96
CA THR A 449 -7.25 8.64 -8.78
C THR A 449 -5.90 8.02 -8.49
N ARG A 450 -5.81 6.69 -8.48
CA ARG A 450 -4.55 5.96 -8.30
C ARG A 450 -3.52 6.34 -9.36
N ALA A 451 -3.92 6.32 -10.65
CA ALA A 451 -3.01 6.66 -11.74
C ALA A 451 -2.50 8.11 -11.65
N ALA A 452 -3.34 9.06 -11.24
CA ALA A 452 -2.93 10.44 -11.02
C ALA A 452 -1.91 10.55 -9.88
N SER A 453 -2.20 9.90 -8.77
CA SER A 453 -1.35 9.87 -7.58
C SER A 453 0.03 9.23 -7.87
N GLN A 454 0.03 8.14 -8.61
CA GLN A 454 1.27 7.45 -9.02
C GLN A 454 2.10 8.26 -10.02
N ARG A 455 1.46 9.05 -10.91
CA ARG A 455 2.20 9.98 -11.80
C ARG A 455 2.92 11.04 -10.99
N GLU A 456 2.29 11.64 -10.00
CA GLU A 456 2.94 12.65 -9.14
C GLU A 456 4.17 12.08 -8.42
N TRP A 457 4.08 10.85 -7.91
CA TRP A 457 5.25 10.17 -7.35
C TRP A 457 6.36 9.94 -8.38
N ASN A 458 6.02 9.49 -9.60
CA ASN A 458 7.01 9.32 -10.67
C ASN A 458 7.69 10.64 -11.06
N ASP A 459 6.92 11.72 -11.14
CA ASP A 459 7.45 13.05 -11.46
C ASP A 459 8.42 13.54 -10.38
N MET A 460 8.10 13.31 -9.11
CA MET A 460 8.97 13.68 -8.00
C MET A 460 10.23 12.79 -7.93
N LEU A 461 10.07 11.47 -7.98
CA LEU A 461 11.19 10.54 -7.93
C LEU A 461 12.11 10.68 -9.16
N GLY A 462 11.53 10.93 -10.33
CA GLY A 462 12.23 11.09 -11.60
C GLY A 462 13.05 12.39 -11.73
N ARG A 463 12.97 13.33 -10.78
CA ARG A 463 13.85 14.51 -10.73
C ARG A 463 15.32 14.12 -10.51
N ILE A 464 15.57 12.94 -9.94
CA ILE A 464 16.91 12.37 -9.83
C ILE A 464 16.93 11.04 -10.57
N ASP A 465 17.50 11.06 -11.78
CA ASP A 465 17.68 9.85 -12.57
C ASP A 465 19.05 9.24 -12.29
N VAL A 466 19.06 7.93 -11.93
CA VAL A 466 20.28 7.20 -11.61
C VAL A 466 20.47 6.03 -12.58
N SER A 467 21.70 5.87 -13.03
CA SER A 467 22.10 4.79 -13.92
C SER A 467 23.37 4.09 -13.42
N GLY A 468 23.55 2.82 -13.77
CA GLY A 468 24.66 1.99 -13.30
C GLY A 468 24.33 1.31 -11.96
N GLY A 469 25.30 0.58 -11.40
CA GLY A 469 25.08 -0.25 -10.22
C GLY A 469 24.26 -1.51 -10.51
N THR A 470 23.74 -2.13 -9.46
CA THR A 470 22.83 -3.28 -9.55
C THR A 470 21.38 -2.83 -9.44
N GLU A 471 20.44 -3.70 -9.83
CA GLU A 471 19.00 -3.43 -9.60
C GLU A 471 18.69 -3.23 -8.11
N ALA A 472 19.35 -3.96 -7.22
CA ALA A 472 19.20 -3.76 -5.78
C ALA A 472 19.65 -2.36 -5.32
N ASP A 473 20.70 -1.80 -5.93
CA ASP A 473 21.15 -0.44 -5.66
C ASP A 473 20.10 0.59 -6.14
N ARG A 474 19.50 0.35 -7.31
CA ARG A 474 18.43 1.18 -7.85
C ARG A 474 17.19 1.15 -6.96
N VAL A 475 16.73 -0.03 -6.56
CA VAL A 475 15.60 -0.20 -5.62
C VAL A 475 15.89 0.51 -4.31
N LYS A 476 17.09 0.32 -3.74
CA LYS A 476 17.48 0.98 -2.49
C LYS A 476 17.48 2.50 -2.63
N PHE A 477 18.01 3.03 -3.75
CA PHE A 477 18.06 4.46 -4.00
C PHE A 477 16.66 5.09 -4.07
N TYR A 478 15.76 4.55 -4.90
CA TYR A 478 14.42 5.12 -5.04
C TYR A 478 13.55 4.90 -3.80
N THR A 479 13.75 3.81 -3.07
CA THR A 479 13.07 3.60 -1.78
C THR A 479 13.52 4.61 -0.74
N ASP A 480 14.82 4.86 -0.62
CA ASP A 480 15.33 5.88 0.31
C ASP A 480 14.87 7.29 -0.10
N LEU A 481 14.86 7.59 -1.40
CA LEU A 481 14.37 8.86 -1.91
C LEU A 481 12.87 9.05 -1.58
N TRP A 482 12.05 8.01 -1.77
CA TRP A 482 10.64 7.99 -1.38
C TRP A 482 10.47 8.26 0.13
N HIS A 483 11.25 7.61 0.98
CA HIS A 483 11.24 7.82 2.44
C HIS A 483 11.51 9.28 2.82
N THR A 484 12.35 10.00 2.07
CA THR A 484 12.65 11.41 2.39
C THR A 484 11.45 12.34 2.20
N MET A 485 10.43 11.90 1.45
CA MET A 485 9.23 12.68 1.11
C MET A 485 8.00 12.27 1.92
N LEU A 486 8.12 11.34 2.87
CA LEU A 486 7.02 10.89 3.74
C LEU A 486 6.86 11.71 5.02
N GLY A 487 7.86 12.46 5.42
CA GLY A 487 7.80 13.38 6.55
C GLY A 487 7.55 14.82 6.09
N ARG A 488 7.29 15.73 7.03
CA ARG A 488 6.98 17.14 6.75
C ARG A 488 5.74 17.33 5.90
N HIS A 489 4.63 16.96 6.47
CA HIS A 489 3.34 17.04 5.80
C HIS A 489 2.93 18.49 5.53
N LYS A 490 2.28 18.71 4.39
CA LYS A 490 1.51 19.91 4.09
C LYS A 490 0.44 20.10 5.17
N LEU A 491 0.29 21.32 5.65
CA LEU A 491 -0.71 21.69 6.67
C LEU A 491 -1.82 22.58 6.11
N ASP A 492 -1.61 23.14 4.92
CA ASP A 492 -2.60 23.99 4.26
C ASP A 492 -3.70 23.17 3.62
N ASP A 493 -4.94 23.61 3.82
CA ASP A 493 -6.11 23.08 3.15
C ASP A 493 -6.15 23.53 1.68
N ARG A 494 -6.98 22.90 0.88
CA ARG A 494 -7.22 23.28 -0.52
C ARG A 494 -7.65 24.75 -0.67
N SER A 495 -8.22 25.33 0.38
CA SER A 495 -8.56 26.77 0.43
C SER A 495 -7.34 27.68 0.57
N GLY A 496 -6.19 27.17 0.98
CA GLY A 496 -5.01 27.93 1.41
C GLY A 496 -5.04 28.29 2.90
N ASP A 497 -6.01 27.80 3.67
CA ASP A 497 -6.04 28.00 5.10
C ASP A 497 -5.10 27.02 5.81
N TYR A 498 -4.40 27.46 6.85
CA TYR A 498 -3.50 26.62 7.64
C TYR A 498 -3.59 26.92 9.14
N PRO A 499 -3.24 25.94 10.01
CA PRO A 499 -3.28 26.12 11.45
C PRO A 499 -2.01 26.84 11.96
N ASP A 500 -2.21 27.92 12.71
CA ASP A 500 -1.14 28.61 13.45
C ASP A 500 -1.33 28.39 14.95
N TYR A 501 -0.40 27.64 15.55
CA TYR A 501 -0.34 27.39 17.00
C TYR A 501 0.77 28.20 17.71
N THR A 502 1.41 29.15 17.02
CA THR A 502 2.52 29.93 17.59
C THR A 502 2.06 30.92 18.66
N ARG A 503 0.79 31.31 18.63
CA ARG A 503 0.20 32.26 19.60
C ARG A 503 -0.38 31.53 20.80
N GLY A 504 0.15 31.83 21.99
CA GLY A 504 -0.28 31.26 23.26
C GLY A 504 0.73 30.32 23.93
N GLY A 505 1.89 30.13 23.33
CA GLY A 505 2.99 29.40 23.93
C GLY A 505 3.65 30.14 25.09
N ARG A 506 4.13 29.39 26.11
CA ARG A 506 4.96 29.95 27.16
C ARG A 506 6.35 30.31 26.63
N PRO A 507 6.94 31.43 27.07
CA PRO A 507 8.28 31.84 26.65
C PRO A 507 9.41 30.89 27.05
N ASP A 508 9.14 29.85 27.87
CA ASP A 508 10.12 28.93 28.43
C ASP A 508 10.49 27.74 27.51
N GLY A 509 9.95 27.70 26.27
CA GLY A 509 10.24 26.66 25.29
C GLY A 509 9.77 25.25 25.66
N LYS A 510 9.09 25.09 26.79
CA LYS A 510 8.52 23.81 27.23
C LYS A 510 7.06 23.72 26.86
N HIS A 511 6.77 22.87 25.88
CA HIS A 511 5.44 22.45 25.44
C HIS A 511 4.33 23.51 25.56
N VAL A 512 3.77 23.88 24.42
CA VAL A 512 2.65 24.83 24.32
C VAL A 512 1.39 24.19 24.89
N ARG A 513 1.25 24.16 26.24
CA ARG A 513 -0.01 23.76 26.86
C ARG A 513 -1.06 24.82 26.61
N GLY A 514 -2.15 24.43 25.93
CA GLY A 514 -3.31 25.29 25.69
C GLY A 514 -3.11 26.34 24.60
N ALA A 515 -2.26 26.05 23.59
CA ALA A 515 -2.20 26.88 22.40
C ALA A 515 -3.58 26.95 21.75
N ARG A 516 -4.05 28.19 21.52
CA ARG A 516 -5.28 28.42 20.79
C ARG A 516 -4.99 28.30 19.30
N LEU A 517 -5.75 27.46 18.58
CA LEU A 517 -5.75 27.44 17.13
C LEU A 517 -6.11 28.83 16.59
N VAL A 518 -5.26 29.38 15.75
CA VAL A 518 -5.53 30.52 14.89
C VAL A 518 -5.47 30.01 13.46
N VAL A 519 -6.54 30.20 12.70
CA VAL A 519 -6.56 29.89 11.27
C VAL A 519 -5.99 31.08 10.53
N ARG A 520 -5.00 30.84 9.67
CA ARG A 520 -4.42 31.81 8.76
C ARG A 520 -4.63 31.35 7.32
N HIS A 521 -4.46 32.28 6.40
CA HIS A 521 -4.52 32.04 4.97
C HIS A 521 -3.14 32.32 4.35
N LEU A 522 -2.73 31.50 3.37
CA LEU A 522 -1.51 31.70 2.61
C LEU A 522 -1.56 33.05 1.88
N ASP A 523 -0.48 33.79 1.95
CA ASP A 523 -0.32 35.09 1.28
C ASP A 523 0.50 34.99 -0.02
N GLY A 524 0.84 33.78 -0.47
CA GLY A 524 1.62 33.50 -1.67
C GLY A 524 1.39 32.09 -2.21
N PRO A 525 2.01 31.76 -3.35
CA PRO A 525 1.86 30.47 -3.99
C PRO A 525 2.85 29.44 -3.42
N PHE A 526 2.79 29.16 -2.12
CA PHE A 526 3.58 28.14 -1.45
C PHE A 526 2.71 27.24 -0.59
N HIS A 527 3.22 26.09 -0.19
CA HIS A 527 2.59 25.21 0.78
C HIS A 527 3.12 25.45 2.19
N MET A 528 2.23 25.44 3.17
CA MET A 528 2.60 25.46 4.58
C MET A 528 2.93 24.05 5.04
N TYR A 529 4.14 23.84 5.50
CA TYR A 529 4.61 22.55 6.01
C TYR A 529 4.76 22.54 7.52
N ASN A 530 4.61 21.36 8.12
CA ASN A 530 4.98 21.20 9.52
C ASN A 530 6.52 21.32 9.70
N SER A 531 6.93 21.77 10.87
CA SER A 531 8.35 21.93 11.20
C SER A 531 8.97 20.69 11.86
N ASP A 532 8.27 19.57 11.78
CA ASP A 532 8.68 18.34 12.45
C ASP A 532 10.03 17.83 11.94
N ALA A 533 10.88 17.38 12.85
CA ALA A 533 12.22 16.88 12.57
C ALA A 533 13.15 17.80 11.76
N LEU A 534 12.87 19.10 11.68
CA LEU A 534 13.68 20.05 10.91
C LEU A 534 15.17 19.99 11.29
N TRP A 535 15.50 19.83 12.58
CA TRP A 535 16.86 19.74 13.09
C TRP A 535 17.65 18.55 12.52
N LEU A 536 16.97 17.49 12.03
CA LEU A 536 17.61 16.35 11.38
C LEU A 536 17.92 16.60 9.91
N SER A 537 17.15 17.44 9.22
CA SER A 537 17.30 17.66 7.78
C SER A 537 18.53 18.48 7.38
N GLN A 538 19.13 19.23 8.34
CA GLN A 538 20.32 20.04 8.10
C GLN A 538 21.56 19.23 7.67
N TRP A 539 21.61 17.93 7.99
CA TRP A 539 22.79 17.12 7.73
C TRP A 539 23.00 16.86 6.25
N ASN A 540 21.95 16.55 5.52
CA ASN A 540 22.03 16.21 4.09
C ASN A 540 20.74 16.48 3.31
N LEU A 541 19.54 16.36 3.92
CA LEU A 541 18.27 16.53 3.22
C LEU A 541 18.09 17.93 2.63
N ASN A 542 18.44 18.99 3.38
CA ASN A 542 18.35 20.36 2.85
C ASN A 542 19.27 20.57 1.65
N ILE A 543 20.43 19.89 1.59
CA ILE A 543 21.33 19.94 0.45
C ILE A 543 20.69 19.25 -0.76
N MET A 544 20.15 18.06 -0.56
CA MET A 544 19.45 17.30 -1.60
C MET A 544 18.24 18.09 -2.13
N TRP A 545 17.41 18.65 -1.23
CA TRP A 545 16.26 19.46 -1.66
C TRP A 545 16.69 20.70 -2.40
N GLY A 546 17.73 21.41 -1.97
CA GLY A 546 18.25 22.58 -2.68
C GLY A 546 18.82 22.26 -4.07
N LEU A 547 19.31 21.05 -4.30
CA LEU A 547 19.86 20.63 -5.58
C LEU A 547 18.80 20.08 -6.55
N ALA A 548 17.87 19.25 -6.06
CA ALA A 548 16.92 18.51 -6.89
C ALA A 548 15.47 18.96 -6.72
N TYR A 549 15.14 19.61 -5.60
CA TYR A 549 13.78 20.03 -5.23
C TYR A 549 13.77 21.46 -4.66
N PRO A 550 14.33 22.47 -5.39
CA PRO A 550 14.45 23.84 -4.86
C PRO A 550 13.09 24.47 -4.55
N ASP A 551 12.05 24.17 -5.32
CA ASP A 551 10.68 24.57 -5.08
C ASP A 551 10.16 24.11 -3.69
N VAL A 552 10.43 22.86 -3.32
CA VAL A 552 10.06 22.30 -2.01
C VAL A 552 10.85 22.96 -0.88
N LEU A 553 12.15 23.21 -1.09
CA LEU A 553 12.99 23.89 -0.11
C LEU A 553 12.54 25.34 0.11
N ASP A 554 12.14 26.04 -0.95
CA ASP A 554 11.63 27.40 -0.89
C ASP A 554 10.31 27.45 -0.08
N ASP A 555 9.40 26.49 -0.31
CA ASP A 555 8.17 26.35 0.48
C ASP A 555 8.47 26.05 1.96
N PHE A 556 9.45 25.19 2.25
CA PHE A 556 9.89 24.95 3.62
C PHE A 556 10.42 26.23 4.27
N ALA A 557 11.19 27.04 3.54
CA ALA A 557 11.69 28.31 4.05
C ALA A 557 10.56 29.29 4.30
N ALA A 558 9.59 29.41 3.38
CA ALA A 558 8.41 30.25 3.53
C ALA A 558 7.55 29.85 4.74
N SER A 559 7.48 28.55 5.06
CA SER A 559 6.74 28.04 6.22
C SER A 559 7.32 28.49 7.59
N PHE A 560 8.52 29.06 7.61
CA PHE A 560 9.17 29.58 8.82
C PHE A 560 9.11 31.12 8.95
N LEU A 561 8.73 31.83 7.89
CA LEU A 561 8.65 33.28 7.88
C LEU A 561 7.26 33.75 8.27
#